data_6d9ed3f70f2e33917c6074859f9c779f
#
_entry.id   6d9ed3f70f2e33917c6074859f9c779f
#
_cell.length_a   1.000
_cell.length_b   1.000
_cell.length_c   1.000
_cell.angle_alpha   90.00
_cell.angle_beta   90.00
_cell.angle_gamma   90.00
#
_symmetry.space_group_name_H-M   'P 1'
#
loop_
_entity.id
_entity.type
_entity.pdbx_description
1 polymer ?
#
loop_
_entity_poly.entity_id
_entity_poly.type
_entity_poly.pdbx_seq_one_letter_code
_entity_poly.pdbx_strand_id
1 'polypeptide(L)' 'MPELSKAAFILSYQDRHSITDAQLCDILGVTRSALYAWKTGARAPSTSAHRMVTLLSLLETLAPSIHDHIAGKA' A
#
# COMPACT_ATOMS: atom_id res chain seq x y z
N MET A 1 7.24 7.09 20.64
CA MET A 1 6.80 7.45 19.27
C MET A 1 5.46 6.81 18.98
N PRO A 2 4.50 7.59 18.52
CA PRO A 2 3.24 6.99 18.11
C PRO A 2 3.48 6.08 16.90
N GLU A 3 2.80 4.95 16.88
CA GLU A 3 2.85 4.06 15.74
C GLU A 3 2.12 4.73 14.57
N LEU A 4 2.63 4.47 13.35
CA LEU A 4 1.91 4.88 12.17
C LEU A 4 0.61 4.10 12.09
N SER A 5 -0.49 4.79 11.80
CA SER A 5 -1.74 4.10 11.52
C SER A 5 -1.58 3.22 10.28
N LYS A 6 -2.45 2.22 10.12
CA LYS A 6 -2.43 1.38 8.93
C LYS A 6 -2.59 2.22 7.66
N ALA A 7 -3.46 3.23 7.70
CA ALA A 7 -3.66 4.12 6.57
C ALA A 7 -2.38 4.90 6.25
N ALA A 8 -1.75 5.51 7.26
CA ALA A 8 -0.52 6.27 7.06
C ALA A 8 0.60 5.41 6.49
N PHE A 9 0.71 4.17 6.95
CA PHE A 9 1.72 3.22 6.47
C PHE A 9 1.52 2.91 4.99
N ILE A 10 0.29 2.61 4.59
CA ILE A 10 -0.06 2.28 3.20
C ILE A 10 0.15 3.50 2.29
N LEU A 11 -0.30 4.67 2.72
CA LEU A 11 -0.17 5.90 1.93
C LEU A 11 1.28 6.36 1.81
N SER A 12 2.10 6.12 2.83
CA SER A 12 3.54 6.37 2.77
C SER A 12 4.21 5.48 1.72
N TYR A 13 3.82 4.21 1.65
CA TYR A 13 4.32 3.29 0.63
C TYR A 13 3.94 3.79 -0.76
N GLN A 14 2.68 4.19 -0.96
CA GLN A 14 2.21 4.73 -2.23
C GLN A 14 3.02 5.94 -2.66
N ASP A 15 3.22 6.88 -1.75
CA ASP A 15 3.94 8.13 -2.01
C ASP A 15 5.41 7.85 -2.34
N ARG A 16 6.06 7.00 -1.55
CA ARG A 16 7.47 6.65 -1.71
C ARG A 16 7.76 6.02 -3.07
N HIS A 17 6.81 5.27 -3.62
CA HIS A 17 6.95 4.60 -4.91
C HIS A 17 6.27 5.32 -6.06
N SER A 18 5.67 6.48 -5.82
CA SER A 18 4.93 7.26 -6.82
C SER A 18 3.85 6.43 -7.53
N ILE A 19 3.16 5.59 -6.79
CA ILE A 19 2.11 4.72 -7.31
C ILE A 19 0.80 5.51 -7.37
N THR A 20 0.08 5.42 -8.50
CA THR A 20 -1.23 6.05 -8.62
C THR A 20 -2.27 5.32 -7.77
N ASP A 21 -3.39 6.00 -7.49
CA ASP A 21 -4.50 5.38 -6.76
C ASP A 21 -5.01 4.13 -7.47
N ALA A 22 -5.13 4.18 -8.80
CA ALA A 22 -5.58 3.03 -9.58
C ALA A 22 -4.61 1.85 -9.44
N GLN A 23 -3.31 2.12 -9.51
CA GLN A 23 -2.29 1.09 -9.38
C GLN A 23 -2.30 0.49 -7.96
N LEU A 24 -2.44 1.33 -6.95
CA LEU A 24 -2.48 0.85 -5.57
C LEU A 24 -3.72 -0.01 -5.32
N CYS A 25 -4.88 0.41 -5.81
CA CYS A 25 -6.10 -0.39 -5.72
C CYS A 25 -5.94 -1.75 -6.38
N ASP A 26 -5.29 -1.78 -7.54
CA ASP A 26 -5.05 -3.01 -8.28
C ASP A 26 -4.10 -3.95 -7.51
N ILE A 27 -3.01 -3.40 -6.99
CA ILE A 27 -2.03 -4.18 -6.22
C ILE A 27 -2.68 -4.79 -4.96
N LEU A 28 -3.49 -4.00 -4.27
CA LEU A 28 -4.12 -4.44 -3.01
C LEU A 28 -5.43 -5.17 -3.20
N GLY A 29 -6.00 -5.14 -4.41
CA GLY A 29 -7.29 -5.76 -4.67
C GLY A 29 -8.45 -5.06 -3.98
N VAL A 30 -8.39 -3.74 -3.85
CA VAL A 30 -9.42 -2.95 -3.18
C VAL A 30 -10.06 -1.95 -4.15
N THR A 31 -11.22 -1.39 -3.76
CA THR A 31 -11.91 -0.39 -4.56
C THR A 31 -11.33 1.00 -4.28
N ARG A 32 -11.59 1.93 -5.22
CA ARG A 32 -11.22 3.34 -5.00
C ARG A 32 -11.98 3.95 -3.85
N SER A 33 -13.22 3.53 -3.62
CA SER A 33 -14.02 3.96 -2.47
C SER A 33 -13.35 3.59 -1.15
N ALA A 34 -12.81 2.37 -1.07
CA ALA A 34 -12.10 1.93 0.12
C ALA A 34 -10.83 2.77 0.34
N LEU A 35 -10.06 3.01 -0.72
CA LEU A 35 -8.85 3.83 -0.62
C LEU A 35 -9.19 5.25 -0.20
N TYR A 36 -10.24 5.83 -0.76
CA TYR A 36 -10.69 7.17 -0.39
C TYR A 36 -11.09 7.24 1.09
N ALA A 37 -11.80 6.21 1.58
CA ALA A 37 -12.18 6.14 2.99
C ALA A 37 -10.96 6.10 3.91
N TRP A 38 -9.89 5.43 3.50
CA TRP A 38 -8.63 5.41 4.26
C TRP A 38 -7.97 6.79 4.27
N LYS A 39 -7.98 7.49 3.14
CA LYS A 39 -7.38 8.82 3.04
C LYS A 39 -8.10 9.86 3.89
N THR A 40 -9.42 9.75 3.99
CA THR A 40 -10.23 10.70 4.76
C THR A 40 -10.34 10.34 6.23
N GLY A 41 -9.91 9.13 6.61
CA GLY A 41 -10.04 8.65 7.99
C GLY A 41 -11.43 8.08 8.30
N ALA A 42 -12.31 7.97 7.31
CA ALA A 42 -13.64 7.42 7.50
C ALA A 42 -13.62 5.93 7.84
N ARG A 43 -12.58 5.22 7.41
CA ARG A 43 -12.43 3.79 7.66
C ARG A 43 -10.94 3.46 7.72
N ALA A 44 -10.57 2.53 8.60
CA ALA A 44 -9.22 2.00 8.65
C ALA A 44 -9.02 0.94 7.57
N PRO A 45 -7.81 0.80 6.99
CA PRO A 45 -7.52 -0.29 6.07
C PRO A 45 -7.72 -1.65 6.71
N SER A 46 -8.08 -2.64 5.89
CA SER A 46 -8.21 -4.01 6.37
C SER A 46 -6.85 -4.57 6.77
N THR A 47 -6.88 -5.61 7.60
CA THR A 47 -5.66 -6.33 7.98
C THR A 47 -4.97 -6.91 6.74
N SER A 48 -5.73 -7.41 5.78
CA SER A 48 -5.18 -7.97 4.54
C SER A 48 -4.43 -6.92 3.72
N ALA A 49 -4.99 -5.73 3.58
CA ALA A 49 -4.33 -4.64 2.85
C ALA A 49 -3.04 -4.23 3.55
N HIS A 50 -3.07 -4.08 4.86
CA HIS A 50 -1.89 -3.73 5.64
C HIS A 50 -0.80 -4.80 5.51
N ARG A 51 -1.17 -6.07 5.60
CA ARG A 51 -0.22 -7.18 5.45
C ARG A 51 0.40 -7.22 4.06
N MET A 52 -0.40 -6.95 3.02
CA MET A 52 0.12 -6.91 1.65
C MET A 52 1.20 -5.83 1.51
N VAL A 53 0.94 -4.64 2.03
CA VAL A 53 1.93 -3.55 1.98
C VAL A 53 3.14 -3.88 2.83
N THR A 54 2.97 -4.54 3.97
CA THR A 54 4.07 -5.00 4.79
C THR A 54 4.97 -5.98 4.02
N LEU A 55 4.37 -6.94 3.33
CA LEU A 55 5.11 -7.90 2.50
C LEU A 55 5.84 -7.19 1.37
N LEU A 56 5.17 -6.25 0.68
CA LEU A 56 5.80 -5.48 -0.39
C LEU A 56 6.99 -4.66 0.13
N SER A 57 6.87 -4.08 1.32
CA SER A 57 7.95 -3.32 1.94
C SER A 57 9.15 -4.21 2.26
N LEU A 58 8.92 -5.45 2.68
CA LEU A 58 9.99 -6.42 2.88
C LEU A 58 10.64 -6.81 1.57
N LEU A 59 9.85 -7.05 0.53
CA LEU A 59 10.36 -7.42 -0.79
C LEU A 59 11.20 -6.32 -1.41
N GLU A 60 10.84 -5.05 -1.22
CA GLU A 60 11.65 -3.96 -1.79
C GLU A 60 13.06 -3.93 -1.21
N THR A 61 13.25 -4.46 -0.01
CA THR A 61 14.57 -4.54 0.64
C THR A 61 15.28 -5.86 0.29
N LEU A 62 14.56 -6.99 0.34
CA LEU A 62 15.15 -8.31 0.22
C LEU A 62 15.24 -8.80 -1.23
N ALA A 63 14.27 -8.43 -2.06
CA ALA A 63 14.19 -8.89 -3.45
C ALA A 63 13.55 -7.80 -4.33
N PRO A 64 14.29 -6.71 -4.61
CA PRO A 64 13.73 -5.57 -5.36
C PRO A 64 13.12 -5.93 -6.71
N SER A 65 13.70 -6.87 -7.43
CA SER A 65 13.18 -7.29 -8.74
C SER A 65 11.80 -7.92 -8.61
N ILE A 66 11.59 -8.73 -7.57
CA ILE A 66 10.29 -9.35 -7.31
C ILE A 66 9.27 -8.28 -6.89
N HIS A 67 9.69 -7.37 -6.03
CA HIS A 67 8.85 -6.25 -5.62
C HIS A 67 8.37 -5.46 -6.84
N ASP A 68 9.29 -5.08 -7.72
CA ASP A 68 8.96 -4.26 -8.88
C ASP A 68 8.02 -5.00 -9.84
N HIS A 69 8.18 -6.31 -9.97
CA HIS A 69 7.28 -7.12 -10.78
C HIS A 69 5.85 -7.08 -10.23
N ILE A 70 5.68 -7.28 -8.92
CA ILE A 70 4.37 -7.27 -8.28
C ILE A 70 3.75 -5.87 -8.33
N ALA A 71 4.55 -4.85 -8.11
CA ALA A 71 4.08 -3.45 -8.13
C ALA A 71 3.89 -2.90 -9.55
N GLY A 72 4.18 -3.68 -10.59
CA GLY A 72 4.01 -3.27 -11.97
C GLY A 72 5.04 -2.27 -12.46
N LYS A 73 6.23 -2.25 -11.84
CA LYS A 73 7.31 -1.31 -12.19
C LYS A 73 8.40 -1.92 -13.06
N ALA A 74 8.29 -3.18 -13.35
CA ALA A 74 9.29 -3.87 -14.14
C ALA A 74 9.30 -3.42 -15.60
#